data_c4e43fd77e042ce2ddc211d0baaf1dc0
#
_entry.id   c4e43fd77e042ce2ddc211d0baaf1dc0
#
_cell.length_a   1.000
_cell.length_b   1.000
_cell.length_c   1.000
_cell.angle_alpha   90.00
_cell.angle_beta   90.00
_cell.angle_gamma   90.00
#
_symmetry.space_group_name_H-M   'P 1'
#
loop_
_entity.id
_entity.type
_entity.pdbx_description
1 polymer ?
#
loop_
_entity_poly.entity_id
_entity_poly.type
_entity_poly.pdbx_seq_one_letter_code
_entity_poly.pdbx_strand_id
1 'polypeptide(L)' 'MEPEDAPSRPDDLLDALVRQDLDPLSVAELDARITVLQGEIARCQLKKDRAVSHRASADDLFRR' A
#
# COMPACT_ATOMS: atom_id res chain seq x y z
N MET A 1 18.31 7.04 19.39
CA MET A 1 18.92 6.06 18.46
C MET A 1 17.91 5.73 17.37
N GLU A 2 18.27 5.93 16.15
CA GLU A 2 17.39 5.63 15.04
C GLU A 2 17.39 4.14 14.73
N PRO A 3 16.22 3.56 14.52
CA PRO A 3 16.15 2.17 14.10
C PRO A 3 16.69 2.05 12.67
N GLU A 4 17.75 1.28 12.51
CA GLU A 4 18.37 1.08 11.21
C GLU A 4 17.47 0.35 10.23
N ASP A 5 16.48 -0.38 10.76
CA ASP A 5 15.57 -1.17 9.96
C ASP A 5 14.33 -0.40 9.49
N ALA A 6 14.20 0.86 9.92
CA ALA A 6 13.05 1.65 9.50
C ALA A 6 13.13 1.97 8.00
N PRO A 7 12.09 1.68 7.22
CA PRO A 7 12.11 2.01 5.79
C PRO A 7 12.12 3.53 5.61
N SER A 8 13.01 4.01 4.75
CA SER A 8 13.13 5.43 4.45
C SER A 8 12.25 5.85 3.28
N ARG A 9 11.73 4.89 2.53
CA ARG A 9 10.88 5.12 1.36
C ARG A 9 9.68 4.18 1.38
N PRO A 10 8.55 4.59 0.75
CA PRO A 10 7.40 3.69 0.61
C PRO A 10 7.75 2.36 -0.05
N ASP A 11 8.63 2.37 -1.07
CA ASP A 11 9.05 1.16 -1.77
C ASP A 11 9.81 0.21 -0.86
N ASP A 12 10.62 0.77 0.06
CA ASP A 12 11.37 -0.04 1.02
C ASP A 12 10.44 -0.81 1.94
N LEU A 13 9.33 -0.21 2.33
CA LEU A 13 8.33 -0.87 3.17
C LEU A 13 7.68 -2.03 2.43
N LEU A 14 7.30 -1.83 1.18
CA LEU A 14 6.70 -2.89 0.38
C LEU A 14 7.68 -4.02 0.12
N ASP A 15 8.94 -3.69 -0.17
CA ASP A 15 9.98 -4.69 -0.35
C ASP A 15 10.18 -5.53 0.90
N ALA A 16 10.21 -4.88 2.07
CA ALA A 16 10.33 -5.59 3.34
C ALA A 16 9.14 -6.53 3.56
N LEU A 17 7.96 -6.06 3.23
CA LEU A 17 6.73 -6.84 3.39
C LEU A 17 6.79 -8.13 2.55
N VAL A 18 7.16 -8.02 1.27
CA VAL A 18 7.15 -9.18 0.36
C VAL A 18 8.31 -10.13 0.62
N ARG A 19 9.34 -9.68 1.32
CA ARG A 19 10.48 -10.52 1.69
C ARG A 19 10.32 -11.21 3.04
N GLN A 20 9.29 -10.83 3.78
CA GLN A 20 9.07 -11.40 5.10
C GLN A 20 8.84 -12.90 4.99
N ASP A 21 9.52 -13.67 5.85
CA ASP A 21 9.36 -15.12 5.90
C ASP A 21 7.99 -15.45 6.50
N LEU A 22 7.17 -16.16 5.76
CA LEU A 22 5.82 -16.53 6.17
C LEU A 22 5.76 -17.89 6.82
N ASP A 23 6.84 -18.66 6.78
CA ASP A 23 6.87 -20.03 7.32
C ASP A 23 6.51 -20.11 8.81
N PRO A 24 6.93 -19.14 9.67
CA PRO A 24 6.55 -19.21 11.08
C PRO A 24 5.07 -18.92 11.36
N LEU A 25 4.32 -18.43 10.38
CA LEU A 25 2.94 -17.98 10.61
C LEU A 25 1.97 -19.17 10.56
N SER A 26 1.02 -19.18 11.50
CA SER A 26 -0.08 -20.14 11.49
C SER A 26 -1.09 -19.80 10.40
N VAL A 27 -1.99 -20.75 10.13
CA VAL A 27 -3.09 -20.52 9.17
C VAL A 27 -3.91 -19.31 9.58
N ALA A 28 -4.24 -19.18 10.87
CA ALA A 28 -5.01 -18.05 11.37
C ALA A 28 -4.26 -16.73 11.18
N GLU A 29 -2.95 -16.74 11.41
CA GLU A 29 -2.13 -15.56 11.20
C GLU A 29 -2.02 -15.19 9.73
N LEU A 30 -1.94 -16.17 8.85
CA LEU A 30 -1.94 -15.93 7.42
C LEU A 30 -3.28 -15.35 6.95
N ASP A 31 -4.39 -15.87 7.47
CA ASP A 31 -5.72 -15.33 7.16
C ASP A 31 -5.86 -13.88 7.62
N ALA A 32 -5.38 -13.59 8.83
CA ALA A 32 -5.41 -12.22 9.35
C ALA A 32 -4.57 -11.29 8.47
N ARG A 33 -3.40 -11.76 8.04
CA ARG A 33 -2.52 -11.00 7.17
C ARG A 33 -3.21 -10.71 5.83
N ILE A 34 -3.85 -11.71 5.26
CA ILE A 34 -4.59 -11.55 4.00
C ILE A 34 -5.68 -10.48 4.13
N THR A 35 -6.44 -10.52 5.22
CA THR A 35 -7.50 -9.55 5.47
C THR A 35 -6.95 -8.13 5.53
N VAL A 36 -5.83 -7.94 6.24
CA VAL A 36 -5.18 -6.63 6.35
C VAL A 36 -4.70 -6.16 4.98
N LEU A 37 -4.09 -7.07 4.21
CA LEU A 37 -3.59 -6.73 2.88
C LEU A 37 -4.70 -6.38 1.91
N GLN A 38 -5.83 -7.08 2.00
CA GLN A 38 -7.02 -6.74 1.20
C GLN A 38 -7.52 -5.34 1.53
N GLY A 39 -7.54 -4.97 2.81
CA GLY A 39 -7.90 -3.63 3.24
C GLY A 39 -6.93 -2.59 2.70
N GLU A 40 -5.65 -2.92 2.68
CA GLU A 40 -4.62 -2.04 2.16
C GLU A 40 -4.76 -1.84 0.65
N ILE A 41 -5.07 -2.90 -0.08
CA ILE A 41 -5.34 -2.80 -1.52
C ILE A 41 -6.52 -1.85 -1.77
N ALA A 42 -7.59 -2.00 -1.01
CA ALA A 42 -8.77 -1.15 -1.14
C ALA A 42 -8.44 0.32 -0.85
N ARG A 43 -7.63 0.56 0.18
CA ARG A 43 -7.20 1.91 0.55
C ARG A 43 -6.38 2.55 -0.58
N CYS A 44 -5.45 1.81 -1.14
CA CYS A 44 -4.61 2.29 -2.24
C CYS A 44 -5.44 2.55 -3.50
N GLN A 45 -6.38 1.65 -3.78
CA GLN A 45 -7.27 1.78 -4.93
C GLN A 45 -8.09 3.07 -4.85
N LEU A 46 -8.64 3.33 -3.67
CA LEU A 46 -9.44 4.54 -3.45
C LEU A 46 -8.60 5.80 -3.63
N LYS A 47 -7.38 5.79 -3.10
CA LYS A 47 -6.47 6.93 -3.23
C LYS A 47 -6.09 7.16 -4.70
N LYS A 48 -5.81 6.08 -5.40
CA LYS A 48 -5.48 6.14 -6.82
C LYS A 48 -6.64 6.69 -7.63
N ASP A 49 -7.85 6.20 -7.37
CA ASP A 49 -9.05 6.64 -8.09
C ASP A 49 -9.31 8.12 -7.88
N ARG A 50 -9.13 8.61 -6.66
CA ARG A 50 -9.27 10.03 -6.34
C ARG A 50 -8.22 10.88 -7.05
N ALA A 51 -6.99 10.39 -7.12
CA ALA A 51 -5.91 11.11 -7.79
C ALA A 51 -6.16 11.19 -9.29
N VAL A 52 -6.60 10.10 -9.90
CA VAL A 52 -6.94 10.07 -11.32
C VAL A 52 -8.11 11.01 -11.62
N SER A 53 -9.16 10.94 -10.82
CA SER A 53 -10.34 11.77 -10.97
C SER A 53 -10.01 13.27 -10.84
N HIS A 54 -9.18 13.60 -9.86
CA HIS A 54 -8.75 14.98 -9.63
C HIS A 54 -7.97 15.51 -10.83
N ARG A 55 -7.08 14.69 -11.38
CA ARG A 55 -6.30 15.08 -12.55
C ARG A 55 -7.19 15.28 -13.77
N ALA A 56 -8.15 14.41 -13.99
CA ALA A 56 -9.10 14.52 -15.10
C ALA A 56 -9.91 15.80 -15.00
N SER A 57 -10.36 16.17 -13.80
CA SER A 57 -11.09 17.40 -13.57
C SER A 57 -10.24 18.63 -13.89
N ALA A 58 -8.97 18.62 -13.49
CA ALA A 58 -8.05 19.72 -13.79
C ALA A 58 -7.83 19.86 -15.28
N ASP A 59 -7.67 18.73 -15.99
CA ASP A 59 -7.50 18.73 -17.44
C ASP A 59 -8.71 19.30 -18.15
N ASP A 60 -9.91 18.97 -17.69
CA ASP A 60 -11.15 19.51 -18.27
C ASP A 60 -11.21 21.02 -18.12
N LEU A 61 -10.76 21.53 -16.99
CA LEU A 61 -10.74 22.98 -16.76
C LEU A 61 -9.79 23.69 -17.71
N PHE A 62 -8.68 23.07 -18.01
CA PHE A 62 -7.67 23.66 -18.88
C PHE A 62 -8.03 23.59 -20.36
N ARG A 63 -8.87 22.67 -20.74
CA ARG A 63 -9.25 22.49 -22.14
C ARG A 63 -10.27 23.51 -22.62
N ARG A 64 -10.81 24.28 -21.75
CA ARG A 64 -11.76 25.35 -22.12
C ARG A 64 -11.03 26.65 -22.50
#